data_dcd4f36451c7da3715f54a3e081bbdee
#
_entry.id   dcd4f36451c7da3715f54a3e081bbdee
#
_cell.length_a   1.000
_cell.length_b   1.000
_cell.length_c   1.000
_cell.angle_alpha   90.00
_cell.angle_beta   90.00
_cell.angle_gamma   90.00
#
_symmetry.space_group_name_H-M   'P 1'
#
loop_
_entity.id
_entity.type
_entity.pdbx_description
1 polymer ?
#
loop_
_entity_poly.entity_id
_entity_poly.type
_entity_poly.pdbx_seq_one_letter_code
_entity_poly.pdbx_strand_id
1 'polypeptide(L)'
;MEQRSAALQRFIGGYARLARLPAPQPRPVALAPLCRDAVRLFEPARVQVTTAVDVEVRADADQLGQVLINLLRNGLEAGGDAPVELGWSERDGRVTIEIGDRGPGLPDSGNLFVPFFTTKPGGAGIGLVLSRQIVEAQGGSLELLAREDGPGVRARIVLPAA
;
A
#
# COMPACT_ATOMS: atom_id res chain seq x y z
N MET A 1 -17.12 -24.37 -12.98
CA MET A 1 -17.22 -24.75 -11.55
C MET A 1 -15.98 -24.40 -10.75
N GLU A 2 -14.79 -24.72 -11.24
CA GLU A 2 -13.53 -24.41 -10.54
C GLU A 2 -13.32 -22.91 -10.33
N GLN A 3 -13.71 -22.07 -11.27
CA GLN A 3 -13.58 -20.62 -11.16
C GLN A 3 -14.43 -20.03 -10.05
N ARG A 4 -15.66 -20.55 -9.85
CA ARG A 4 -16.53 -20.11 -8.77
C ARG A 4 -15.99 -20.53 -7.40
N SER A 5 -15.43 -21.72 -7.31
CA SER A 5 -14.84 -22.24 -6.08
C SER A 5 -13.62 -21.43 -5.67
N ALA A 6 -12.74 -21.08 -6.64
CA ALA A 6 -11.56 -20.26 -6.38
C ALA A 6 -11.94 -18.83 -5.98
N ALA A 7 -12.97 -18.25 -6.61
CA ALA A 7 -13.47 -16.92 -6.25
C ALA A 7 -14.05 -16.90 -4.84
N LEU A 8 -14.82 -17.93 -4.47
CA LEU A 8 -15.38 -18.05 -3.13
C LEU A 8 -14.29 -18.21 -2.07
N GLN A 9 -13.26 -19.01 -2.35
CA GLN A 9 -12.14 -19.19 -1.43
C GLN A 9 -11.39 -17.86 -1.21
N ARG A 10 -11.18 -17.09 -2.27
CA ARG A 10 -10.57 -15.74 -2.14
C ARG A 10 -11.44 -14.81 -1.31
N PHE A 11 -12.76 -14.84 -1.52
CA PHE A 11 -13.70 -14.04 -0.75
C PHE A 11 -13.65 -14.40 0.73
N ILE A 12 -13.72 -15.68 1.07
CA ILE A 12 -13.67 -16.16 2.46
C ILE A 12 -12.32 -15.82 3.10
N GLY A 13 -11.21 -16.02 2.38
CA GLY A 13 -9.88 -15.68 2.86
C GLY A 13 -9.72 -14.18 3.11
N GLY A 14 -10.26 -13.35 2.20
CA GLY A 14 -10.26 -11.90 2.36
C GLY A 14 -11.09 -11.44 3.54
N TYR A 15 -12.29 -12.00 3.70
CA TYR A 15 -13.14 -11.69 4.84
C TYR A 15 -12.46 -12.09 6.16
N ALA A 16 -11.82 -13.26 6.20
CA ALA A 16 -11.10 -13.70 7.37
C ALA A 16 -9.95 -12.75 7.74
N ARG A 17 -9.24 -12.20 6.75
CA ARG A 17 -8.19 -11.20 7.00
C ARG A 17 -8.73 -9.93 7.61
N LEU A 18 -9.85 -9.41 7.09
CA LEU A 18 -10.50 -8.22 7.62
C LEU A 18 -11.00 -8.44 9.04
N ALA A 19 -11.59 -9.63 9.31
CA ALA A 19 -12.17 -9.96 10.60
C ALA A 19 -11.11 -10.29 11.67
N ARG A 20 -9.91 -10.74 11.25
CA ARG A 20 -8.87 -11.24 12.14
C ARG A 20 -7.60 -10.41 12.16
N LEU A 21 -7.68 -9.17 11.70
CA LEU A 21 -6.51 -8.29 11.76
C LEU A 21 -6.08 -8.13 13.21
N PRO A 22 -4.86 -8.56 13.58
CA PRO A 22 -4.39 -8.42 14.95
C PRO A 22 -4.22 -6.96 15.31
N ALA A 23 -4.35 -6.65 16.60
CA ALA A 23 -4.09 -5.31 17.09
C ALA A 23 -2.65 -4.91 16.78
N PRO A 24 -2.40 -3.70 16.29
CA PRO A 24 -1.05 -3.27 16.00
C PRO A 24 -0.23 -3.12 17.29
N GLN A 25 1.06 -3.37 17.17
CA GLN A 25 2.03 -3.11 18.23
C GLN A 25 3.00 -2.02 17.76
N PRO A 26 2.61 -0.74 17.82
CA PRO A 26 3.44 0.35 17.33
C PRO A 26 4.70 0.52 18.18
N ARG A 27 5.81 0.76 17.50
CA ARG A 27 7.12 1.03 18.10
C ARG A 27 7.91 1.91 17.14
N PRO A 28 9.01 2.51 17.58
CA PRO A 28 9.90 3.21 16.66
C PRO A 28 10.49 2.23 15.65
N VAL A 29 10.31 2.52 14.38
CA VAL A 29 10.80 1.68 13.27
C VAL A 29 11.60 2.54 12.32
N ALA A 30 12.83 2.09 12.01
CA ALA A 30 13.64 2.73 10.98
C ALA A 30 13.01 2.47 9.61
N LEU A 31 12.58 3.53 8.93
CA LEU A 31 11.78 3.40 7.72
C LEU A 31 12.60 2.94 6.52
N ALA A 32 13.81 3.45 6.36
CA ALA A 32 14.64 3.10 5.20
C ALA A 32 14.92 1.59 5.09
N PRO A 33 15.35 0.89 6.16
CA PRO A 33 15.49 -0.57 6.08
C PRO A 33 14.20 -1.30 5.79
N LEU A 34 13.09 -0.87 6.37
CA LEU A 34 11.79 -1.49 6.13
C LEU A 34 11.37 -1.37 4.65
N CYS A 35 11.57 -0.18 4.06
CA CYS A 35 11.28 0.04 2.65
C CYS A 35 12.20 -0.78 1.76
N ARG A 36 13.49 -0.87 2.08
CA ARG A 36 14.42 -1.70 1.31
C ARG A 36 14.03 -3.17 1.34
N ASP A 37 13.58 -3.68 2.47
CA ASP A 37 13.13 -5.06 2.58
C ASP A 37 11.89 -5.32 1.72
N ALA A 38 10.94 -4.39 1.71
CA ALA A 38 9.76 -4.50 0.85
C ALA A 38 10.14 -4.48 -0.64
N VAL A 39 11.05 -3.60 -1.03
CA VAL A 39 11.49 -3.46 -2.44
C VAL A 39 12.20 -4.71 -2.95
N ARG A 40 12.91 -5.44 -2.07
CA ARG A 40 13.63 -6.67 -2.46
C ARG A 40 12.72 -7.78 -2.99
N LEU A 41 11.43 -7.72 -2.74
CA LEU A 41 10.47 -8.69 -3.26
C LEU A 41 10.17 -8.49 -4.75
N PHE A 42 10.63 -7.40 -5.33
CA PHE A 42 10.38 -7.04 -6.72
C PHE A 42 11.69 -6.94 -7.49
N GLU A 43 11.60 -6.98 -8.82
CA GLU A 43 12.80 -6.80 -9.66
C GLU A 43 13.40 -5.41 -9.43
N PRO A 44 14.74 -5.29 -9.31
CA PRO A 44 15.38 -4.02 -8.92
C PRO A 44 15.03 -2.83 -9.80
N ALA A 45 14.84 -3.03 -11.10
CA ALA A 45 14.50 -1.96 -12.02
C ALA A 45 13.04 -1.51 -11.95
N ARG A 46 12.19 -2.26 -11.24
CA ARG A 46 10.75 -2.00 -11.21
C ARG A 46 10.35 -0.99 -10.12
N VAL A 47 11.18 -0.79 -9.11
CA VAL A 47 10.91 0.16 -8.02
C VAL A 47 12.08 1.11 -7.89
N GLN A 48 11.79 2.41 -7.99
CA GLN A 48 12.78 3.47 -7.81
C GLN A 48 12.58 4.12 -6.45
N VAL A 49 13.55 3.98 -5.57
CA VAL A 49 13.54 4.66 -4.27
C VAL A 49 14.12 6.06 -4.45
N THR A 50 13.32 7.08 -4.18
CA THR A 50 13.65 8.47 -4.52
C THR A 50 14.29 9.23 -3.37
N THR A 51 14.46 8.63 -2.21
CA THR A 51 15.05 9.25 -1.02
C THR A 51 15.89 8.26 -0.24
N ALA A 52 16.85 8.78 0.52
CA ALA A 52 17.67 8.01 1.43
C ALA A 52 17.68 8.61 2.84
N VAL A 53 16.73 9.48 3.15
CA VAL A 53 16.65 10.16 4.44
C VAL A 53 16.35 9.14 5.54
N ASP A 54 17.10 9.20 6.64
CA ASP A 54 16.86 8.36 7.80
C ASP A 54 15.75 8.98 8.66
N VAL A 55 14.63 8.30 8.73
CA VAL A 55 13.53 8.69 9.60
C VAL A 55 13.04 7.48 10.38
N GLU A 56 12.53 7.73 11.58
CA GLU A 56 11.84 6.71 12.36
C GLU A 56 10.35 7.02 12.37
N VAL A 57 9.57 6.00 12.08
CA VAL A 57 8.10 6.06 12.10
C VAL A 57 7.60 5.24 13.28
N ARG A 58 6.54 5.72 13.92
CA ARG A 58 5.89 4.93 14.95
C ARG A 58 4.85 4.03 14.31
N ALA A 59 5.16 2.75 14.21
CA ALA A 59 4.31 1.79 13.50
C ALA A 59 4.58 0.37 13.95
N ASP A 60 3.64 -0.52 13.63
CA ASP A 60 3.87 -1.96 13.65
C ASP A 60 4.64 -2.32 12.38
N ALA A 61 5.88 -2.79 12.53
CA ALA A 61 6.77 -3.04 11.39
C ALA A 61 6.21 -4.07 10.43
N ASP A 62 5.64 -5.17 10.96
CA ASP A 62 5.11 -6.24 10.12
C ASP A 62 3.89 -5.77 9.33
N GLN A 63 2.98 -5.07 9.98
CA GLN A 63 1.78 -4.56 9.34
C GLN A 63 2.10 -3.46 8.32
N LEU A 64 3.00 -2.54 8.65
CA LEU A 64 3.42 -1.51 7.70
C LEU A 64 4.14 -2.11 6.50
N GLY A 65 4.99 -3.12 6.73
CA GLY A 65 5.62 -3.87 5.65
C GLY A 65 4.61 -4.48 4.69
N GLN A 66 3.53 -5.03 5.21
CA GLN A 66 2.42 -5.58 4.42
C GLN A 66 1.75 -4.52 3.56
N VAL A 67 1.50 -3.34 4.12
CA VAL A 67 0.93 -2.20 3.39
C VAL A 67 1.85 -1.78 2.24
N LEU A 68 3.14 -1.64 2.50
CA LEU A 68 4.12 -1.26 1.48
C LEU A 68 4.14 -2.26 0.33
N ILE A 69 4.22 -3.55 0.63
CA ILE A 69 4.22 -4.61 -0.39
C ILE A 69 2.94 -4.55 -1.22
N ASN A 70 1.80 -4.41 -0.57
CA ASN A 70 0.51 -4.35 -1.27
C ASN A 70 0.41 -3.15 -2.20
N LEU A 71 0.81 -1.97 -1.75
CA LEU A 71 0.75 -0.75 -2.56
C LEU A 71 1.77 -0.78 -3.71
N LEU A 72 2.98 -1.31 -3.46
CA LEU A 72 3.97 -1.50 -4.54
C LEU A 72 3.45 -2.45 -5.60
N ARG A 73 2.88 -3.57 -5.20
CA ARG A 73 2.30 -4.53 -6.14
C ARG A 73 1.18 -3.91 -6.96
N ASN A 74 0.27 -3.19 -6.31
CA ASN A 74 -0.82 -2.50 -7.01
C ASN A 74 -0.29 -1.50 -8.04
N GLY A 75 0.71 -0.73 -7.68
CA GLY A 75 1.31 0.24 -8.59
C GLY A 75 1.98 -0.42 -9.79
N LEU A 76 2.69 -1.51 -9.56
CA LEU A 76 3.36 -2.26 -10.64
C LEU A 76 2.34 -2.90 -11.59
N GLU A 77 1.26 -3.43 -11.07
CA GLU A 77 0.19 -4.00 -11.90
C GLU A 77 -0.49 -2.92 -12.76
N ALA A 78 -0.69 -1.74 -12.20
CA ALA A 78 -1.34 -0.63 -12.91
C ALA A 78 -0.45 -0.02 -13.98
N GLY A 79 0.85 0.08 -13.73
CA GLY A 79 1.81 0.80 -14.58
C GLY A 79 2.42 -0.01 -15.71
N GLY A 80 2.12 -1.29 -15.86
CA GLY A 80 2.72 -2.14 -16.88
C GLY A 80 4.22 -2.25 -16.70
N ASP A 81 5.00 -1.79 -17.70
CA ASP A 81 6.47 -1.84 -17.64
C ASP A 81 7.10 -0.64 -16.95
N ALA A 82 6.33 0.39 -16.65
CA ALA A 82 6.85 1.58 -16.00
C ALA A 82 7.20 1.29 -14.54
N PRO A 83 8.32 1.82 -14.01
CA PRO A 83 8.67 1.62 -12.62
C PRO A 83 7.76 2.41 -11.69
N VAL A 84 7.64 1.92 -10.46
CA VAL A 84 6.97 2.59 -9.36
C VAL A 84 8.00 3.40 -8.57
N GLU A 85 7.63 4.58 -8.15
CA GLU A 85 8.47 5.45 -7.33
C GLU A 85 8.06 5.32 -5.86
N LEU A 86 9.05 5.16 -4.96
CA LEU A 86 8.84 5.08 -3.52
C LEU A 86 9.69 6.15 -2.84
N GLY A 87 9.05 7.03 -2.09
CA GLY A 87 9.74 8.06 -1.33
C GLY A 87 9.08 8.30 0.02
N TRP A 88 9.80 8.97 0.91
CA TRP A 88 9.28 9.36 2.21
C TRP A 88 9.93 10.62 2.72
N SER A 89 9.25 11.30 3.64
CA SER A 89 9.74 12.51 4.27
C SER A 89 9.15 12.64 5.67
N GLU A 90 9.76 13.48 6.48
CA GLU A 90 9.25 13.81 7.81
C GLU A 90 9.07 15.31 7.92
N ARG A 91 7.95 15.74 8.46
CA ARG A 91 7.65 17.13 8.70
C ARG A 91 6.64 17.26 9.84
N ASP A 92 6.93 18.14 10.79
CA ASP A 92 6.02 18.48 11.89
C ASP A 92 5.54 17.25 12.68
N GLY A 93 6.45 16.32 12.96
CA GLY A 93 6.15 15.12 13.72
C GLY A 93 5.36 14.06 12.96
N ARG A 94 5.28 14.18 11.63
CA ARG A 94 4.61 13.21 10.79
C ARG A 94 5.54 12.72 9.69
N VAL A 95 5.42 11.42 9.41
CA VAL A 95 6.12 10.77 8.30
C VAL A 95 5.13 10.53 7.18
N THR A 96 5.49 10.98 5.98
CA THR A 96 4.71 10.76 4.77
C THR A 96 5.46 9.80 3.87
N ILE A 97 4.81 8.71 3.46
CA ILE A 97 5.35 7.73 2.51
C ILE A 97 4.49 7.82 1.25
N GLU A 98 5.14 7.96 0.10
CA GLU A 98 4.43 8.07 -1.17
C GLU A 98 4.89 6.99 -2.14
N ILE A 99 3.92 6.32 -2.76
CA ILE A 99 4.14 5.31 -3.79
C ILE A 99 3.40 5.78 -5.04
N GLY A 100 4.15 6.12 -6.09
CA GLY A 100 3.60 6.65 -7.33
C GLY A 100 3.70 5.67 -8.47
N ASP A 101 2.60 5.40 -9.16
CA ASP A 101 2.59 4.59 -10.37
C ASP A 101 2.37 5.40 -11.62
N ARG A 102 2.56 4.77 -12.79
CA ARG A 102 2.35 5.37 -14.10
C ARG A 102 1.19 4.68 -14.85
N GLY A 103 0.21 4.20 -14.09
CA GLY A 103 -0.97 3.57 -14.66
C GLY A 103 -1.96 4.58 -15.24
N PRO A 104 -3.19 4.11 -15.56
CA PRO A 104 -4.19 4.96 -16.19
C PRO A 104 -4.78 6.04 -15.28
N GLY A 105 -4.49 6.02 -13.98
CA GLY A 105 -5.03 6.95 -13.02
C GLY A 105 -6.16 6.38 -12.19
N LEU A 106 -6.79 7.26 -11.41
CA LEU A 106 -7.90 6.86 -10.56
C LEU A 106 -9.14 6.57 -11.41
N PRO A 107 -9.84 5.44 -11.17
CA PRO A 107 -11.14 5.21 -11.81
C PRO A 107 -12.17 6.21 -11.27
N ASP A 108 -13.20 6.47 -12.06
CA ASP A 108 -14.32 7.34 -11.68
C ASP A 108 -15.24 6.72 -10.62
N SER A 109 -14.81 5.64 -10.01
CA SER A 109 -15.58 4.91 -9.02
C SER A 109 -15.17 5.33 -7.62
N GLY A 110 -16.13 5.65 -6.76
CA GLY A 110 -15.89 5.89 -5.33
C GLY A 110 -15.70 4.61 -4.52
N ASN A 111 -15.52 3.45 -5.17
CA ASN A 111 -15.54 2.15 -4.51
C ASN A 111 -14.17 1.56 -4.19
N LEU A 112 -13.08 2.35 -4.33
CA LEU A 112 -11.71 1.85 -4.14
C LEU A 112 -11.45 1.28 -2.74
N PHE A 113 -12.13 1.81 -1.73
CA PHE A 113 -12.01 1.35 -0.35
C PHE A 113 -13.22 0.54 0.12
N VAL A 114 -14.07 0.11 -0.81
CA VAL A 114 -15.17 -0.79 -0.48
C VAL A 114 -14.65 -2.22 -0.46
N PRO A 115 -14.91 -3.00 0.61
CA PRO A 115 -14.46 -4.39 0.68
C PRO A 115 -14.96 -5.20 -0.53
N PHE A 116 -14.08 -6.04 -1.06
CA PHE A 116 -14.33 -6.96 -2.17
C PHE A 116 -14.55 -6.30 -3.52
N PHE A 117 -14.55 -4.96 -3.61
CA PHE A 117 -14.54 -4.28 -4.91
C PHE A 117 -13.17 -4.38 -5.55
N THR A 118 -13.12 -4.82 -6.81
CA THR A 118 -11.88 -4.87 -7.57
C THR A 118 -12.17 -4.82 -9.07
N THR A 119 -11.31 -4.12 -9.80
CA THR A 119 -11.29 -4.13 -11.27
C THR A 119 -10.26 -5.13 -11.80
N LYS A 120 -9.48 -5.79 -10.93
CA LYS A 120 -8.43 -6.71 -11.30
C LYS A 120 -8.96 -8.13 -11.46
N PRO A 121 -8.67 -8.82 -12.57
CA PRO A 121 -9.01 -10.23 -12.70
C PRO A 121 -8.38 -11.06 -11.57
N GLY A 122 -9.20 -11.83 -10.88
CA GLY A 122 -8.73 -12.69 -9.80
C GLY A 122 -8.43 -11.99 -8.48
N GLY A 123 -8.57 -10.66 -8.40
CA GLY A 123 -8.41 -9.93 -7.15
C GLY A 123 -9.59 -10.11 -6.21
N ALA A 124 -9.35 -10.08 -4.90
CA ALA A 124 -10.39 -10.18 -3.90
C ALA A 124 -11.00 -8.82 -3.50
N GLY A 125 -10.38 -7.70 -3.89
CA GLY A 125 -10.87 -6.36 -3.61
C GLY A 125 -10.70 -5.93 -2.17
N ILE A 126 -9.73 -6.47 -1.45
CA ILE A 126 -9.51 -6.16 -0.03
C ILE A 126 -8.16 -5.51 0.26
N GLY A 127 -7.24 -5.51 -0.70
CA GLY A 127 -5.88 -5.00 -0.48
C GLY A 127 -5.85 -3.55 0.00
N LEU A 128 -6.57 -2.66 -0.69
CA LEU A 128 -6.63 -1.25 -0.30
C LEU A 128 -7.39 -1.05 1.01
N VAL A 129 -8.49 -1.76 1.20
CA VAL A 129 -9.28 -1.68 2.44
C VAL A 129 -8.45 -2.13 3.63
N LEU A 130 -7.76 -3.26 3.50
CA LEU A 130 -6.90 -3.80 4.55
C LEU A 130 -5.75 -2.84 4.87
N SER A 131 -5.09 -2.30 3.84
CA SER A 131 -4.01 -1.34 4.01
C SER A 131 -4.48 -0.08 4.73
N ARG A 132 -5.65 0.43 4.38
CA ARG A 132 -6.23 1.59 5.05
C ARG A 132 -6.55 1.31 6.52
N GLN A 133 -7.14 0.16 6.81
CA GLN A 133 -7.42 -0.23 8.19
C GLN A 133 -6.15 -0.35 9.03
N ILE A 134 -5.10 -0.93 8.47
CA ILE A 134 -3.80 -1.04 9.16
C ILE A 134 -3.27 0.34 9.51
N VAL A 135 -3.26 1.24 8.55
CA VAL A 135 -2.71 2.59 8.75
C VAL A 135 -3.56 3.39 9.73
N GLU A 136 -4.87 3.35 9.59
CA GLU A 136 -5.79 4.09 10.49
C GLU A 136 -5.71 3.58 11.92
N ALA A 137 -5.57 2.27 12.12
CA ALA A 137 -5.43 1.68 13.46
C ALA A 137 -4.14 2.13 14.16
N GLN A 138 -3.17 2.64 13.40
CA GLN A 138 -1.91 3.15 13.94
C GLN A 138 -1.86 4.68 14.01
N GLY A 139 -3.01 5.32 13.88
CA GLY A 139 -3.13 6.78 14.00
C GLY A 139 -2.76 7.55 12.74
N GLY A 140 -2.76 6.90 11.59
CA GLY A 140 -2.41 7.52 10.32
C GLY A 140 -3.55 7.57 9.33
N SER A 141 -3.21 7.88 8.08
CA SER A 141 -4.15 7.94 6.98
C SER A 141 -3.53 7.37 5.71
N LEU A 142 -4.38 6.83 4.85
CA LEU A 142 -4.01 6.37 3.50
C LEU A 142 -4.95 7.01 2.50
N GLU A 143 -4.38 7.72 1.54
CA GLU A 143 -5.12 8.38 0.47
C GLU A 143 -4.57 7.96 -0.89
N LEU A 144 -5.45 7.93 -1.88
CA LEU A 144 -5.06 7.76 -3.28
C LEU A 144 -5.31 9.08 -4.00
N LEU A 145 -4.27 9.61 -4.64
CA LEU A 145 -4.30 10.92 -5.28
C LEU A 145 -3.88 10.77 -6.75
N ALA A 146 -4.45 11.63 -7.60
CA ALA A 146 -3.98 11.72 -8.97
C ALA A 146 -2.56 12.33 -8.98
N ARG A 147 -1.71 11.86 -9.92
CA ARG A 147 -0.40 12.47 -10.11
C ARG A 147 -0.55 13.83 -10.74
N GLU A 148 0.30 14.76 -10.34
CA GLU A 148 0.34 16.11 -10.91
C GLU A 148 1.11 16.17 -12.24
N ASP A 149 2.05 15.24 -12.43
CA ASP A 149 3.00 15.23 -13.55
C ASP A 149 2.63 14.24 -14.66
N GLY A 150 1.36 13.88 -14.77
CA GLY A 150 0.88 12.99 -15.82
C GLY A 150 -0.09 11.93 -15.29
N PRO A 151 -0.43 10.94 -16.12
CA PRO A 151 -1.33 9.86 -15.66
C PRO A 151 -0.66 8.99 -14.60
N GLY A 152 -1.48 8.45 -13.73
CA GLY A 152 -1.05 7.57 -12.65
C GLY A 152 -1.69 7.95 -11.32
N VAL A 153 -1.37 7.15 -10.30
CA VAL A 153 -1.88 7.32 -8.94
C VAL A 153 -0.71 7.45 -7.98
N ARG A 154 -0.87 8.30 -6.99
CA ARG A 154 0.03 8.42 -5.86
C ARG A 154 -0.69 7.96 -4.61
N ALA A 155 -0.23 6.86 -4.01
CA ALA A 155 -0.69 6.41 -2.71
C ALA A 155 0.11 7.13 -1.64
N ARG A 156 -0.56 7.80 -0.72
CA ARG A 156 0.07 8.58 0.36
C ARG A 156 -0.31 8.00 1.71
N ILE A 157 0.69 7.56 2.46
CA ILE A 157 0.55 7.11 3.84
C ILE A 157 1.11 8.20 4.74
N VAL A 158 0.35 8.60 5.76
CA VAL A 158 0.84 9.52 6.78
C VAL A 158 0.74 8.81 8.13
N LEU A 159 1.84 8.78 8.88
CA LEU A 159 1.93 8.15 10.19
C LEU A 159 2.67 9.07 11.17
N PRO A 160 2.48 8.90 12.49
CA PRO A 160 3.26 9.65 13.46
C PRO A 160 4.75 9.32 13.35
N ALA A 161 5.60 10.33 13.47
CA ALA A 161 7.02 10.12 13.66
C ALA A 161 7.29 9.54 15.05
N ALA A 162 8.35 8.77 15.15
CA ALA A 162 8.75 8.20 16.43
C ALA A 162 9.69 9.13 17.18
#